data_3241cd45898466af1a0ab4113166640b
#
_entry.id   3241cd45898466af1a0ab4113166640b
#
_cell.length_a   1.000
_cell.length_b   1.000
_cell.length_c   1.000
_cell.angle_alpha   90.00
_cell.angle_beta   90.00
_cell.angle_gamma   90.00
#
_symmetry.space_group_name_H-M   'P 1'
#
loop_
_entity.id
_entity.type
_entity.pdbx_description
1 polymer ?
#
loop_
_entity_poly.entity_id
_entity_poly.type
_entity_poly.pdbx_seq_one_letter_code
_entity_poly.pdbx_strand_id
1 'polypeptide(L)'
;MPSLNDSVKLPCGLVLPNRLAKAAMAEMLGGFQNIPTPALINVYDQWAKGGWGAVLTGNVQVDVNHLGTPFDPSLSGEYIDAETNKDLFEQYRKYAEVSQAHGTPAIVQLCHPGRQSPRGAGRKGLLGSTMAPSAIPLDMGAGFVQRWLSWLVFPPPREMTQGDIETVTRQFVDAARLMADAGFSGIELHGAHGYLIDQFLNPKSNTRTDAYGGSAANRAKFVLDIIAQTRAVVPSTFCIGIKFNSADHHSSSFEDTMTQIGLLVDAGIDFIEISGGSYEDPKMFNSGLQQAEKSARTAAREAFFLEFSAAVRERYPTLILMLTGGFRSRAGADYALSQNACDLVGIGRPAAIDPHFPKLLLDESVQESEAELHLNRIPVPFWAKWIPLAAIGAGAESTYYTGQIQRIAKGLKTIVPL
;
A
#
# COMPACT_ATOMS: atom_id res chain seq x y z
N MET A 1 8.02 -28.28 2.17
CA MET A 1 7.67 -27.00 1.53
C MET A 1 7.01 -26.14 2.60
N PRO A 2 7.16 -24.82 2.58
CA PRO A 2 6.46 -23.97 3.54
C PRO A 2 4.94 -24.08 3.36
N SER A 3 4.20 -24.13 4.48
CA SER A 3 2.74 -24.14 4.54
C SER A 3 2.20 -22.74 4.87
N LEU A 4 0.97 -22.43 4.47
CA LEU A 4 0.28 -21.20 4.87
C LEU A 4 0.17 -21.06 6.40
N ASN A 5 0.08 -22.18 7.12
CA ASN A 5 0.01 -22.22 8.58
C ASN A 5 1.34 -21.95 9.29
N ASP A 6 2.49 -21.98 8.57
CA ASP A 6 3.80 -21.77 9.19
C ASP A 6 3.96 -20.31 9.63
N SER A 7 4.53 -20.12 10.82
CA SER A 7 4.93 -18.79 11.26
C SER A 7 6.12 -18.26 10.46
N VAL A 8 6.21 -16.93 10.35
CA VAL A 8 7.33 -16.22 9.71
C VAL A 8 7.94 -15.25 10.71
N LYS A 9 9.26 -15.37 10.93
CA LYS A 9 10.00 -14.41 11.77
C LYS A 9 10.68 -13.38 10.86
N LEU A 10 10.34 -12.11 11.05
CA LEU A 10 10.96 -10.98 10.36
C LEU A 10 12.34 -10.64 10.96
N PRO A 11 13.24 -9.97 10.22
CA PRO A 11 14.57 -9.58 10.71
C PRO A 11 14.56 -8.79 12.02
N CYS A 12 13.60 -7.90 12.25
CA CYS A 12 13.41 -7.17 13.51
C CYS A 12 13.00 -8.08 14.69
N GLY A 13 12.73 -9.35 14.46
CA GLY A 13 12.29 -10.31 15.46
C GLY A 13 10.78 -10.48 15.62
N LEU A 14 9.97 -9.66 14.94
CA LEU A 14 8.52 -9.82 14.92
C LEU A 14 8.16 -11.18 14.31
N VAL A 15 7.28 -11.93 14.99
CA VAL A 15 6.79 -13.23 14.50
C VAL A 15 5.36 -13.08 14.02
N LEU A 16 5.12 -13.42 12.77
CA LEU A 16 3.79 -13.52 12.17
C LEU A 16 3.29 -14.96 12.35
N PRO A 17 2.09 -15.20 12.91
CA PRO A 17 1.62 -16.53 13.27
C PRO A 17 1.33 -17.44 12.07
N ASN A 18 1.12 -16.88 10.88
CA ASN A 18 0.94 -17.59 9.62
C ASN A 18 1.36 -16.69 8.45
N ARG A 19 1.27 -17.21 7.21
CA ARG A 19 1.78 -16.54 6.01
C ARG A 19 0.76 -15.65 5.28
N LEU A 20 -0.44 -15.44 5.83
CA LEU A 20 -1.50 -14.65 5.20
C LEU A 20 -1.54 -13.24 5.77
N ALA A 21 -1.29 -12.24 4.93
CA ALA A 21 -1.37 -10.84 5.30
C ALA A 21 -2.60 -10.16 4.66
N LYS A 22 -3.40 -9.42 5.46
CA LYS A 22 -4.38 -8.49 4.90
C LYS A 22 -3.63 -7.32 4.29
N ALA A 23 -3.61 -7.23 2.97
CA ALA A 23 -2.92 -6.15 2.26
C ALA A 23 -3.58 -4.79 2.50
N ALA A 24 -2.79 -3.73 2.40
CA ALA A 24 -3.28 -2.35 2.55
C ALA A 24 -4.35 -2.00 1.50
N MET A 25 -5.46 -1.42 1.97
CA MET A 25 -6.58 -0.93 1.15
C MET A 25 -7.14 0.35 1.77
N ALA A 26 -7.47 1.35 0.96
CA ALA A 26 -8.03 2.60 1.45
C ALA A 26 -9.45 2.40 2.00
N GLU A 27 -9.67 2.70 3.26
CA GLU A 27 -10.97 2.58 3.94
C GLU A 27 -11.82 3.84 3.81
N MET A 28 -11.16 5.01 3.71
CA MET A 28 -11.79 6.33 3.73
C MET A 28 -12.65 6.55 4.99
N LEU A 29 -12.12 6.17 6.15
CA LEU A 29 -12.81 6.19 7.45
C LEU A 29 -12.13 7.10 8.49
N GLY A 30 -11.23 8.01 8.09
CA GLY A 30 -10.63 9.03 8.96
C GLY A 30 -11.57 10.20 9.32
N GLY A 31 -12.76 10.24 8.73
CA GLY A 31 -13.72 11.34 8.94
C GLY A 31 -13.18 12.70 8.50
N PHE A 32 -13.85 13.78 8.89
CA PHE A 32 -13.47 15.15 8.52
C PHE A 32 -12.24 15.68 9.27
N GLN A 33 -11.87 15.03 10.37
CA GLN A 33 -10.69 15.42 11.17
C GLN A 33 -9.43 14.65 10.74
N ASN A 34 -9.57 13.66 9.84
CA ASN A 34 -8.48 12.79 9.36
C ASN A 34 -7.77 12.02 10.49
N ILE A 35 -8.54 11.53 11.46
CA ILE A 35 -8.06 10.75 12.60
C ILE A 35 -8.75 9.38 12.64
N PRO A 36 -8.20 8.38 13.37
CA PRO A 36 -8.88 7.11 13.55
C PRO A 36 -10.27 7.29 14.17
N THR A 37 -11.33 6.95 13.42
CA THR A 37 -12.71 7.01 13.89
C THR A 37 -13.15 5.69 14.52
N PRO A 38 -14.22 5.68 15.33
CA PRO A 38 -14.81 4.42 15.82
C PRO A 38 -15.16 3.44 14.69
N ALA A 39 -15.58 3.93 13.52
CA ALA A 39 -15.86 3.09 12.35
C ALA A 39 -14.60 2.42 11.79
N LEU A 40 -13.48 3.16 11.72
CA LEU A 40 -12.19 2.61 11.33
C LEU A 40 -11.74 1.53 12.34
N ILE A 41 -11.79 1.84 13.63
CA ILE A 41 -11.40 0.90 14.70
C ILE A 41 -12.26 -0.38 14.63
N ASN A 42 -13.57 -0.26 14.37
CA ASN A 42 -14.48 -1.40 14.28
C ASN A 42 -14.14 -2.34 13.12
N VAL A 43 -13.76 -1.83 11.94
CA VAL A 43 -13.38 -2.72 10.84
C VAL A 43 -12.09 -3.47 11.13
N TYR A 44 -11.14 -2.86 11.84
CA TYR A 44 -9.90 -3.54 12.23
C TYR A 44 -10.11 -4.57 13.33
N ASP A 45 -11.08 -4.38 14.21
CA ASP A 45 -11.54 -5.41 15.15
C ASP A 45 -12.03 -6.67 14.40
N GLN A 46 -12.76 -6.49 13.27
CA GLN A 46 -13.21 -7.63 12.48
C GLN A 46 -12.04 -8.35 11.78
N TRP A 47 -11.08 -7.63 11.25
CA TRP A 47 -9.88 -8.24 10.65
C TRP A 47 -9.00 -8.92 11.73
N ALA A 48 -8.82 -8.30 12.89
CA ALA A 48 -8.06 -8.90 13.99
C ALA A 48 -8.63 -10.26 14.43
N LYS A 49 -9.95 -10.45 14.35
CA LYS A 49 -10.64 -11.73 14.61
C LYS A 49 -10.52 -12.73 13.46
N GLY A 50 -10.01 -12.30 12.32
CA GLY A 50 -10.01 -13.05 11.05
C GLY A 50 -8.99 -14.17 10.97
N GLY A 51 -8.00 -14.23 11.87
CA GLY A 51 -6.93 -15.23 11.82
C GLY A 51 -5.80 -14.88 10.85
N TRP A 52 -5.63 -13.59 10.52
CA TRP A 52 -4.53 -13.10 9.71
C TRP A 52 -3.18 -13.24 10.40
N GLY A 53 -2.14 -13.54 9.64
CA GLY A 53 -0.74 -13.51 10.11
C GLY A 53 -0.25 -12.07 10.34
N ALA A 54 -0.74 -11.13 9.52
CA ALA A 54 -0.55 -9.69 9.72
C ALA A 54 -1.73 -8.91 9.13
N VAL A 55 -2.00 -7.73 9.68
CA VAL A 55 -2.97 -6.78 9.11
C VAL A 55 -2.25 -5.48 8.76
N LEU A 56 -2.17 -5.17 7.45
CA LEU A 56 -1.67 -3.88 6.99
C LEU A 56 -2.82 -2.88 6.90
N THR A 57 -2.62 -1.69 7.47
CA THR A 57 -3.65 -0.65 7.40
C THR A 57 -3.79 -0.09 5.98
N GLY A 58 -4.88 0.60 5.70
CA GLY A 58 -4.92 1.51 4.56
C GLY A 58 -3.97 2.70 4.78
N ASN A 59 -3.98 3.61 3.81
CA ASN A 59 -3.08 4.76 3.85
C ASN A 59 -3.28 5.62 5.11
N VAL A 60 -2.23 5.77 5.91
CA VAL A 60 -2.12 6.84 6.91
C VAL A 60 -1.20 7.90 6.32
N GLN A 61 -1.76 9.07 6.02
CA GLN A 61 -1.01 10.16 5.39
C GLN A 61 -0.12 10.87 6.41
N VAL A 62 1.14 11.10 6.06
CA VAL A 62 2.09 11.77 6.96
C VAL A 62 1.93 13.30 6.97
N ASP A 63 1.19 13.85 6.00
CA ASP A 63 0.89 15.28 5.88
C ASP A 63 -0.59 15.52 5.61
N VAL A 64 -1.29 16.12 6.55
CA VAL A 64 -2.72 16.49 6.42
C VAL A 64 -3.00 17.52 5.33
N ASN A 65 -1.99 18.24 4.86
CA ASN A 65 -2.14 19.17 3.75
C ASN A 65 -2.24 18.44 2.40
N HIS A 66 -1.65 17.24 2.29
CA HIS A 66 -1.59 16.45 1.07
C HIS A 66 -2.17 15.05 1.31
N LEU A 67 -3.48 14.91 1.13
CA LEU A 67 -4.18 13.63 1.29
C LEU A 67 -4.36 12.93 -0.06
N GLY A 68 -4.40 11.59 -0.04
CA GLY A 68 -4.77 10.77 -1.21
C GLY A 68 -6.28 10.78 -1.43
N THR A 69 -7.05 10.72 -0.35
CA THR A 69 -8.50 10.94 -0.33
C THR A 69 -8.87 11.89 0.82
N PRO A 70 -10.04 12.59 0.74
CA PRO A 70 -10.44 13.54 1.79
C PRO A 70 -10.60 12.94 3.19
N PHE A 71 -10.80 11.62 3.28
CA PHE A 71 -11.10 10.91 4.54
C PHE A 71 -10.02 9.91 4.94
N ASP A 72 -8.81 10.01 4.39
CA ASP A 72 -7.69 9.22 4.86
C ASP A 72 -7.31 9.67 6.30
N PRO A 73 -6.98 8.75 7.20
CA PRO A 73 -6.30 9.10 8.44
C PRO A 73 -4.97 9.80 8.14
N SER A 74 -4.60 10.77 8.95
CA SER A 74 -3.35 11.50 8.76
C SER A 74 -2.80 12.07 10.06
N LEU A 75 -1.52 12.46 10.04
CA LEU A 75 -0.95 13.32 11.06
C LEU A 75 -1.28 14.79 10.73
N SER A 76 -1.75 15.52 11.73
CA SER A 76 -2.15 16.92 11.58
C SER A 76 -1.04 17.92 11.94
N GLY A 77 0.15 17.44 12.28
CA GLY A 77 1.29 18.24 12.69
C GLY A 77 2.46 17.38 13.16
N GLU A 78 3.45 17.98 13.77
CA GLU A 78 4.61 17.33 14.36
C GLU A 78 4.18 16.47 15.56
N TYR A 79 4.73 15.26 15.64
CA TYR A 79 4.60 14.39 16.81
C TYR A 79 5.87 14.48 17.64
N ILE A 80 5.74 15.02 18.85
CA ILE A 80 6.85 15.16 19.79
C ILE A 80 6.93 13.93 20.70
N ASP A 81 5.85 13.64 21.44
CA ASP A 81 5.70 12.48 22.32
C ASP A 81 4.24 12.29 22.75
N ALA A 82 3.98 11.18 23.46
CA ALA A 82 2.66 10.81 23.91
C ALA A 82 2.03 11.83 24.90
N GLU A 83 2.82 12.53 25.68
CA GLU A 83 2.32 13.51 26.66
C GLU A 83 1.94 14.81 25.96
N THR A 84 2.82 15.33 25.11
CA THR A 84 2.60 16.58 24.34
C THR A 84 1.45 16.44 23.35
N ASN A 85 1.35 15.31 22.66
CA ASN A 85 0.34 15.03 21.64
C ASN A 85 -0.77 14.06 22.14
N LYS A 86 -1.17 14.16 23.40
CA LYS A 86 -1.99 13.19 24.11
C LYS A 86 -3.25 12.75 23.35
N ASP A 87 -4.01 13.68 22.81
CA ASP A 87 -5.28 13.33 22.12
C ASP A 87 -5.03 12.53 20.83
N LEU A 88 -4.01 12.89 20.06
CA LEU A 88 -3.59 12.18 18.86
C LEU A 88 -3.05 10.80 19.22
N PHE A 89 -2.17 10.71 20.21
CA PHE A 89 -1.59 9.47 20.72
C PHE A 89 -2.68 8.48 21.17
N GLU A 90 -3.63 8.92 22.03
CA GLU A 90 -4.68 8.04 22.54
C GLU A 90 -5.58 7.45 21.44
N GLN A 91 -5.83 8.19 20.37
CA GLN A 91 -6.60 7.70 19.23
C GLN A 91 -5.85 6.60 18.47
N TYR A 92 -4.56 6.80 18.20
CA TYR A 92 -3.75 5.77 17.55
C TYR A 92 -3.45 4.59 18.47
N ARG A 93 -3.27 4.82 19.78
CA ARG A 93 -3.12 3.77 20.80
C ARG A 93 -4.33 2.83 20.82
N LYS A 94 -5.55 3.40 20.88
CA LYS A 94 -6.79 2.61 20.81
C LYS A 94 -6.91 1.84 19.51
N TYR A 95 -6.49 2.44 18.40
CA TYR A 95 -6.49 1.79 17.09
C TYR A 95 -5.51 0.60 17.06
N ALA A 96 -4.30 0.77 17.59
CA ALA A 96 -3.30 -0.30 17.70
C ALA A 96 -3.79 -1.44 18.59
N GLU A 97 -4.32 -1.10 19.78
CA GLU A 97 -4.84 -2.07 20.75
C GLU A 97 -5.91 -2.98 20.13
N VAL A 98 -6.92 -2.40 19.50
CA VAL A 98 -8.03 -3.16 18.91
C VAL A 98 -7.56 -3.96 17.69
N SER A 99 -6.70 -3.39 16.84
CA SER A 99 -6.18 -4.08 15.66
C SER A 99 -5.35 -5.33 15.98
N GLN A 100 -4.83 -5.43 17.20
CA GLN A 100 -3.94 -6.51 17.66
C GLN A 100 -4.54 -7.35 18.82
N ALA A 101 -5.79 -7.09 19.20
CA ALA A 101 -6.43 -7.70 20.36
C ALA A 101 -6.49 -9.26 20.32
N HIS A 102 -6.34 -9.85 19.15
CA HIS A 102 -6.39 -11.30 18.94
C HIS A 102 -5.02 -11.92 18.54
N GLY A 103 -3.91 -11.20 18.83
CA GLY A 103 -2.55 -11.68 18.55
C GLY A 103 -2.10 -11.54 17.10
N THR A 104 -2.88 -10.88 16.25
CA THR A 104 -2.47 -10.53 14.88
C THR A 104 -1.66 -9.25 14.91
N PRO A 105 -0.40 -9.22 14.44
CA PRO A 105 0.37 -8.00 14.30
C PRO A 105 -0.27 -7.00 13.34
N ALA A 106 -0.34 -5.72 13.71
CA ALA A 106 -0.82 -4.64 12.86
C ALA A 106 0.35 -3.75 12.41
N ILE A 107 0.44 -3.54 11.10
CA ILE A 107 1.49 -2.76 10.43
C ILE A 107 0.82 -1.59 9.72
N VAL A 108 1.25 -0.36 10.04
CA VAL A 108 0.61 0.85 9.50
C VAL A 108 1.27 1.26 8.18
N GLN A 109 0.48 1.34 7.09
CA GLN A 109 1.00 1.86 5.83
C GLN A 109 1.06 3.38 5.86
N LEU A 110 2.30 3.93 5.92
CA LEU A 110 2.56 5.37 5.86
C LEU A 110 2.69 5.84 4.42
N CYS A 111 2.00 6.93 4.09
CA CYS A 111 1.86 7.41 2.72
C CYS A 111 1.98 8.93 2.62
N HIS A 112 2.53 9.41 1.50
CA HIS A 112 2.39 10.78 1.02
C HIS A 112 2.07 10.73 -0.49
N PRO A 113 0.93 11.30 -0.95
CA PRO A 113 0.47 11.11 -2.32
C PRO A 113 1.30 11.87 -3.37
N GLY A 114 2.11 12.84 -2.95
CA GLY A 114 2.87 13.67 -3.87
C GLY A 114 1.96 14.37 -4.90
N ARG A 115 2.28 14.26 -6.19
CA ARG A 115 1.49 14.83 -7.28
C ARG A 115 0.09 14.22 -7.44
N GLN A 116 -0.20 13.08 -6.78
CA GLN A 116 -1.49 12.41 -6.81
C GLN A 116 -2.47 12.90 -5.73
N SER A 117 -2.13 13.99 -4.99
CA SER A 117 -3.07 14.61 -4.07
C SER A 117 -4.11 15.46 -4.82
N PRO A 118 -5.40 15.07 -4.85
CA PRO A 118 -6.39 15.79 -5.63
C PRO A 118 -6.75 17.15 -5.02
N ARG A 119 -7.34 18.03 -5.84
CA ARG A 119 -7.86 19.31 -5.36
C ARG A 119 -8.90 19.10 -4.28
N GLY A 120 -8.83 19.89 -3.22
CA GLY A 120 -9.75 19.78 -2.08
C GLY A 120 -9.49 18.58 -1.15
N ALA A 121 -8.52 17.73 -1.44
CA ALA A 121 -8.04 16.75 -0.47
C ALA A 121 -6.91 17.34 0.36
N GLY A 122 -7.10 17.35 1.68
CA GLY A 122 -6.19 17.97 2.63
C GLY A 122 -6.40 19.47 2.83
N ARG A 123 -5.61 20.03 3.74
CA ARG A 123 -5.75 21.45 4.16
C ARG A 123 -5.10 22.45 3.22
N LYS A 124 -4.43 21.99 2.13
CA LYS A 124 -3.85 22.88 1.12
C LYS A 124 -4.88 23.74 0.37
N GLY A 125 -6.18 23.42 0.47
CA GLY A 125 -7.26 24.11 -0.23
C GLY A 125 -7.35 23.77 -1.72
N LEU A 126 -8.32 24.36 -2.41
CA LEU A 126 -8.59 24.06 -3.83
C LEU A 126 -7.53 24.60 -4.79
N LEU A 127 -6.86 25.68 -4.44
CA LEU A 127 -5.84 26.33 -5.28
C LEU A 127 -4.41 25.97 -4.87
N GLY A 128 -4.22 25.23 -3.77
CA GLY A 128 -2.91 24.80 -3.32
C GLY A 128 -2.24 23.84 -4.32
N SER A 129 -0.95 24.05 -4.59
CA SER A 129 -0.15 23.16 -5.39
C SER A 129 0.16 21.86 -4.64
N THR A 130 0.38 20.79 -5.37
CA THR A 130 1.01 19.59 -4.84
C THR A 130 2.53 19.69 -4.97
N MET A 131 3.24 18.73 -4.38
CA MET A 131 4.70 18.65 -4.49
C MET A 131 5.11 17.30 -5.07
N ALA A 132 6.23 17.29 -5.77
CA ALA A 132 6.81 16.08 -6.37
C ALA A 132 8.34 16.24 -6.46
N PRO A 133 9.11 15.16 -6.70
CA PRO A 133 10.57 15.31 -6.93
C PRO A 133 10.89 16.30 -8.04
N SER A 134 10.08 16.32 -9.11
CA SER A 134 10.18 17.27 -10.22
C SER A 134 8.80 17.79 -10.60
N ALA A 135 8.73 18.98 -11.22
CA ALA A 135 7.47 19.64 -11.59
C ALA A 135 6.80 18.98 -12.83
N ILE A 136 6.60 17.67 -12.78
CA ILE A 136 6.02 16.86 -13.85
C ILE A 136 4.57 16.54 -13.49
N PRO A 137 3.57 17.09 -14.23
CA PRO A 137 2.15 16.78 -14.01
C PRO A 137 1.82 15.30 -14.19
N LEU A 138 0.73 14.85 -13.55
CA LEU A 138 0.20 13.51 -13.74
C LEU A 138 -0.37 13.37 -15.16
N ASP A 139 0.08 12.36 -15.91
CA ASP A 139 -0.40 12.07 -17.26
C ASP A 139 -1.47 10.95 -17.20
N MET A 140 -2.73 11.33 -17.35
CA MET A 140 -3.86 10.39 -17.39
C MET A 140 -4.33 10.11 -18.82
N GLY A 141 -3.53 10.44 -19.84
CA GLY A 141 -3.81 10.18 -21.26
C GLY A 141 -3.44 11.34 -22.18
N ALA A 142 -3.14 11.01 -23.45
CA ALA A 142 -2.57 11.92 -24.43
C ALA A 142 -3.55 12.96 -25.02
N GLY A 143 -4.88 12.77 -24.88
CA GLY A 143 -5.89 13.65 -25.45
C GLY A 143 -6.05 14.97 -24.69
N PHE A 144 -6.46 16.03 -25.40
CA PHE A 144 -6.70 17.35 -24.78
C PHE A 144 -7.70 17.29 -23.62
N VAL A 145 -8.80 16.54 -23.79
CA VAL A 145 -9.84 16.38 -22.77
C VAL A 145 -9.30 15.66 -21.53
N GLN A 146 -8.49 14.61 -21.73
CA GLN A 146 -7.86 13.86 -20.64
C GLN A 146 -6.88 14.74 -19.83
N ARG A 147 -6.06 15.53 -20.51
CA ARG A 147 -5.15 16.48 -19.87
C ARG A 147 -5.88 17.57 -19.11
N TRP A 148 -6.98 18.10 -19.66
CA TRP A 148 -7.81 19.10 -18.99
C TRP A 148 -8.50 18.51 -17.74
N LEU A 149 -9.07 17.30 -17.83
CA LEU A 149 -9.66 16.61 -16.70
C LEU A 149 -8.62 16.25 -15.62
N SER A 150 -7.44 15.78 -16.04
CA SER A 150 -6.31 15.54 -15.13
C SER A 150 -5.94 16.81 -14.36
N TRP A 151 -5.79 17.93 -15.07
CA TRP A 151 -5.49 19.23 -14.46
C TRP A 151 -6.60 19.72 -13.52
N LEU A 152 -7.86 19.45 -13.85
CA LEU A 152 -9.00 19.84 -12.99
C LEU A 152 -8.99 19.09 -11.65
N VAL A 153 -8.64 17.79 -11.68
CA VAL A 153 -8.61 16.92 -10.49
C VAL A 153 -7.28 17.05 -9.73
N PHE A 154 -6.17 16.99 -10.46
CA PHE A 154 -4.82 17.01 -9.89
C PHE A 154 -4.10 18.30 -10.28
N PRO A 155 -3.80 19.19 -9.32
CA PRO A 155 -3.04 20.41 -9.63
C PRO A 155 -1.62 20.03 -10.08
N PRO A 156 -1.02 20.81 -11.03
CA PRO A 156 0.37 20.61 -11.37
C PRO A 156 1.25 20.69 -10.11
N PRO A 157 2.18 19.75 -9.92
CA PRO A 157 3.07 19.79 -8.78
C PRO A 157 4.13 20.87 -8.95
N ARG A 158 4.60 21.43 -7.85
CA ARG A 158 5.88 22.11 -7.82
C ARG A 158 7.00 21.13 -7.49
N GLU A 159 8.20 21.41 -7.95
CA GLU A 159 9.38 20.66 -7.54
C GLU A 159 9.67 20.89 -6.06
N MET A 160 10.01 19.82 -5.33
CA MET A 160 10.40 19.90 -3.92
C MET A 160 11.77 20.56 -3.78
N THR A 161 11.87 21.54 -2.90
CA THR A 161 13.13 22.08 -2.42
C THR A 161 13.80 21.08 -1.47
N GLN A 162 15.08 21.31 -1.14
CA GLN A 162 15.78 20.54 -0.10
C GLN A 162 15.03 20.61 1.24
N GLY A 163 14.54 21.78 1.62
CA GLY A 163 13.76 21.97 2.85
C GLY A 163 12.41 21.22 2.85
N ASP A 164 11.76 21.07 1.68
CA ASP A 164 10.56 20.23 1.56
C ASP A 164 10.89 18.77 1.77
N ILE A 165 12.00 18.27 1.18
CA ILE A 165 12.47 16.89 1.33
C ILE A 165 12.75 16.59 2.81
N GLU A 166 13.48 17.48 3.49
CA GLU A 166 13.78 17.35 4.92
C GLU A 166 12.51 17.37 5.78
N THR A 167 11.55 18.25 5.44
CA THR A 167 10.28 18.35 6.16
C THR A 167 9.45 17.08 5.99
N VAL A 168 9.29 16.57 4.76
CA VAL A 168 8.49 15.37 4.52
C VAL A 168 9.19 14.13 5.10
N THR A 169 10.53 14.06 5.03
CA THR A 169 11.30 13.00 5.72
C THR A 169 10.96 12.97 7.19
N ARG A 170 11.02 14.13 7.87
CA ARG A 170 10.66 14.25 9.29
C ARG A 170 9.22 13.84 9.56
N GLN A 171 8.26 14.21 8.70
CA GLN A 171 6.85 13.79 8.85
C GLN A 171 6.70 12.27 8.81
N PHE A 172 7.44 11.56 7.94
CA PHE A 172 7.47 10.08 7.96
C PHE A 172 8.04 9.54 9.25
N VAL A 173 9.13 10.14 9.76
CA VAL A 173 9.79 9.73 11.01
C VAL A 173 8.88 9.96 12.22
N ASP A 174 8.22 11.12 12.30
CA ASP A 174 7.28 11.46 13.36
C ASP A 174 6.06 10.51 13.33
N ALA A 175 5.56 10.19 12.14
CA ALA A 175 4.49 9.21 11.97
C ALA A 175 4.92 7.82 12.47
N ALA A 176 6.09 7.36 12.08
CA ALA A 176 6.62 6.06 12.50
C ALA A 176 6.81 5.99 14.03
N ARG A 177 7.33 7.07 14.63
CA ARG A 177 7.48 7.19 16.09
C ARG A 177 6.14 7.15 16.80
N LEU A 178 5.14 7.91 16.33
CA LEU A 178 3.78 7.84 16.89
C LEU A 178 3.22 6.40 16.82
N MET A 179 3.41 5.70 15.70
CA MET A 179 2.91 4.33 15.55
C MET A 179 3.62 3.37 16.52
N ALA A 180 4.93 3.53 16.71
CA ALA A 180 5.69 2.73 17.68
C ALA A 180 5.24 3.01 19.12
N ASP A 181 5.12 4.28 19.51
CA ASP A 181 4.66 4.71 20.83
C ASP A 181 3.22 4.25 21.09
N ALA A 182 2.35 4.28 20.10
CA ALA A 182 0.97 3.80 20.17
C ALA A 182 0.83 2.27 20.26
N GLY A 183 1.92 1.53 20.05
CA GLY A 183 1.98 0.08 20.23
C GLY A 183 1.66 -0.74 18.97
N PHE A 184 1.70 -0.17 17.77
CA PHE A 184 1.69 -0.96 16.54
C PHE A 184 2.95 -1.81 16.40
N SER A 185 2.85 -2.94 15.69
CA SER A 185 3.98 -3.85 15.47
C SER A 185 5.00 -3.33 14.43
N GLY A 186 4.62 -2.37 13.60
CA GLY A 186 5.48 -1.81 12.57
C GLY A 186 4.79 -0.84 11.64
N ILE A 187 5.57 -0.41 10.65
CA ILE A 187 5.10 0.39 9.52
C ILE A 187 5.45 -0.26 8.19
N GLU A 188 4.70 0.08 7.16
CA GLU A 188 5.04 -0.14 5.77
C GLU A 188 5.11 1.20 5.05
N LEU A 189 6.24 1.50 4.42
CA LEU A 189 6.40 2.68 3.58
C LEU A 189 5.70 2.44 2.23
N HIS A 190 4.82 3.35 1.81
CA HIS A 190 4.15 3.22 0.53
C HIS A 190 5.06 3.72 -0.61
N GLY A 191 5.94 2.85 -1.11
CA GLY A 191 6.88 3.09 -2.21
C GLY A 191 6.39 2.58 -3.56
N ALA A 192 5.07 2.57 -3.81
CA ALA A 192 4.45 2.06 -5.02
C ALA A 192 3.32 2.98 -5.51
N HIS A 193 2.68 2.60 -6.62
CA HIS A 193 1.43 3.17 -7.14
C HIS A 193 1.48 4.65 -7.53
N GLY A 194 2.67 5.18 -7.79
CA GLY A 194 2.87 6.58 -8.18
C GLY A 194 2.77 7.57 -7.01
N TYR A 195 2.84 7.12 -5.74
CA TYR A 195 2.95 7.99 -4.58
C TYR A 195 4.36 8.56 -4.39
N LEU A 196 4.58 9.45 -3.43
CA LEU A 196 5.78 10.29 -3.38
C LEU A 196 7.09 9.49 -3.37
N ILE A 197 7.20 8.42 -2.60
CA ILE A 197 8.40 7.57 -2.56
C ILE A 197 8.64 6.95 -3.95
N ASP A 198 7.60 6.38 -4.58
CA ASP A 198 7.67 5.85 -5.94
C ASP A 198 8.03 6.94 -6.97
N GLN A 199 7.50 8.17 -6.79
CA GLN A 199 7.87 9.30 -7.65
C GLN A 199 9.36 9.62 -7.57
N PHE A 200 9.99 9.50 -6.41
CA PHE A 200 11.45 9.66 -6.28
C PHE A 200 12.22 8.51 -6.94
N LEU A 201 11.78 7.28 -6.78
CA LEU A 201 12.44 6.07 -7.32
C LEU A 201 12.39 6.01 -8.86
N ASN A 202 11.34 6.56 -9.47
CA ASN A 202 11.04 6.42 -10.88
C ASN A 202 11.65 7.55 -11.73
N PRO A 203 12.52 7.25 -12.72
CA PRO A 203 13.16 8.27 -13.56
C PRO A 203 12.20 9.09 -14.42
N LYS A 204 10.97 8.64 -14.69
CA LYS A 204 9.97 9.43 -15.42
C LYS A 204 9.39 10.58 -14.59
N SER A 205 9.28 10.41 -13.28
CA SER A 205 8.74 11.42 -12.36
C SER A 205 9.83 12.19 -11.61
N ASN A 206 11.09 11.71 -11.69
CA ASN A 206 12.24 12.30 -11.01
C ASN A 206 13.35 12.60 -12.03
N THR A 207 13.40 13.84 -12.50
CA THR A 207 14.43 14.38 -13.42
C THR A 207 15.43 15.29 -12.70
N ARG A 208 15.50 15.20 -11.36
CA ARG A 208 16.44 15.96 -10.54
C ARG A 208 17.90 15.64 -10.89
N THR A 209 18.77 16.63 -10.73
CA THR A 209 20.21 16.52 -10.97
C THR A 209 21.05 16.65 -9.70
N ASP A 210 20.39 16.77 -8.53
CA ASP A 210 21.01 16.80 -7.21
C ASP A 210 21.16 15.39 -6.61
N ALA A 211 21.47 15.32 -5.30
CA ALA A 211 21.67 14.07 -4.60
C ALA A 211 20.44 13.14 -4.55
N TYR A 212 19.26 13.60 -4.94
CA TYR A 212 18.00 12.86 -4.95
C TYR A 212 17.54 12.43 -6.35
N GLY A 213 18.36 12.62 -7.38
CA GLY A 213 18.03 12.32 -8.77
C GLY A 213 19.18 11.74 -9.57
N GLY A 214 18.94 11.43 -10.85
CA GLY A 214 19.91 10.83 -11.76
C GLY A 214 20.05 9.32 -11.58
N SER A 215 21.07 8.82 -10.88
CA SER A 215 21.31 7.39 -10.70
C SER A 215 20.23 6.68 -9.86
N ALA A 216 20.10 5.37 -10.02
CA ALA A 216 19.19 4.55 -9.21
C ALA A 216 19.43 4.74 -7.70
N ALA A 217 20.70 4.84 -7.30
CA ALA A 217 21.08 5.05 -5.90
C ALA A 217 20.63 6.43 -5.40
N ASN A 218 20.86 7.50 -6.16
CA ASN A 218 20.41 8.83 -5.79
C ASN A 218 18.87 8.92 -5.71
N ARG A 219 18.17 8.27 -6.63
CA ARG A 219 16.70 8.22 -6.60
C ARG A 219 16.17 7.47 -5.37
N ALA A 220 16.91 6.49 -4.84
CA ALA A 220 16.55 5.79 -3.60
C ALA A 220 16.86 6.60 -2.34
N LYS A 221 17.71 7.65 -2.42
CA LYS A 221 18.18 8.39 -1.24
C LYS A 221 17.05 8.89 -0.35
N PHE A 222 15.93 9.37 -0.91
CA PHE A 222 14.80 9.86 -0.12
C PHE A 222 14.23 8.78 0.80
N VAL A 223 13.96 7.59 0.30
CA VAL A 223 13.43 6.49 1.12
C VAL A 223 14.50 5.94 2.09
N LEU A 224 15.77 5.93 1.70
CA LEU A 224 16.86 5.52 2.58
C LEU A 224 17.04 6.48 3.76
N ASP A 225 16.93 7.79 3.54
CA ASP A 225 16.95 8.80 4.59
C ASP A 225 15.79 8.61 5.59
N ILE A 226 14.58 8.28 5.10
CA ILE A 226 13.41 7.95 5.92
C ILE A 226 13.70 6.71 6.77
N ILE A 227 14.18 5.62 6.19
CA ILE A 227 14.46 4.37 6.89
C ILE A 227 15.52 4.61 7.99
N ALA A 228 16.64 5.24 7.64
CA ALA A 228 17.75 5.48 8.57
C ALA A 228 17.31 6.34 9.78
N GLN A 229 16.57 7.43 9.54
CA GLN A 229 16.09 8.31 10.60
C GLN A 229 14.98 7.62 11.43
N THR A 230 14.11 6.82 10.81
CA THR A 230 13.10 6.03 11.55
C THR A 230 13.76 5.02 12.47
N ARG A 231 14.75 4.24 11.98
CA ARG A 231 15.48 3.28 12.82
C ARG A 231 16.16 3.92 14.05
N ALA A 232 16.55 5.18 13.94
CA ALA A 232 17.16 5.91 15.05
C ALA A 232 16.19 6.26 16.18
N VAL A 233 14.88 6.26 15.94
CA VAL A 233 13.85 6.74 16.91
C VAL A 233 12.83 5.68 17.31
N VAL A 234 12.81 4.51 16.66
CA VAL A 234 11.90 3.41 17.02
C VAL A 234 12.66 2.24 17.66
N PRO A 235 12.00 1.37 18.45
CA PRO A 235 12.62 0.16 18.96
C PRO A 235 13.16 -0.74 17.84
N SER A 236 14.26 -1.47 18.10
CA SER A 236 14.85 -2.41 17.13
C SER A 236 13.91 -3.55 16.73
N THR A 237 12.91 -3.85 17.56
CA THR A 237 11.86 -4.85 17.31
C THR A 237 10.70 -4.31 16.48
N PHE A 238 10.67 -3.00 16.20
CA PHE A 238 9.63 -2.39 15.37
C PHE A 238 9.88 -2.66 13.90
N CYS A 239 8.91 -3.29 13.23
CA CYS A 239 9.03 -3.68 11.83
C CYS A 239 8.98 -2.46 10.90
N ILE A 240 9.88 -2.41 9.92
CA ILE A 240 9.84 -1.44 8.82
C ILE A 240 9.81 -2.21 7.49
N GLY A 241 8.64 -2.25 6.85
CA GLY A 241 8.46 -2.79 5.51
C GLY A 241 8.34 -1.70 4.45
N ILE A 242 8.34 -2.11 3.19
CA ILE A 242 8.05 -1.22 2.06
C ILE A 242 7.21 -1.95 1.01
N LYS A 243 6.16 -1.29 0.54
CA LYS A 243 5.47 -1.69 -0.69
C LYS A 243 6.22 -1.09 -1.87
N PHE A 244 6.59 -1.94 -2.84
CA PHE A 244 7.46 -1.60 -3.95
C PHE A 244 6.86 -2.06 -5.28
N ASN A 245 6.98 -1.24 -6.34
CA ASN A 245 6.54 -1.62 -7.67
C ASN A 245 7.51 -2.63 -8.30
N SER A 246 6.98 -3.62 -9.00
CA SER A 246 7.78 -4.50 -9.86
C SER A 246 8.38 -3.74 -11.06
N ALA A 247 9.43 -4.28 -11.66
CA ALA A 247 10.21 -3.60 -12.71
C ALA A 247 9.42 -3.26 -13.98
N ASP A 248 8.32 -3.96 -14.29
CA ASP A 248 7.46 -3.65 -15.45
C ASP A 248 6.62 -2.37 -15.26
N HIS A 249 6.47 -1.91 -14.02
CA HIS A 249 5.75 -0.69 -13.67
C HIS A 249 6.68 0.51 -13.48
N HIS A 250 7.96 0.24 -13.28
CA HIS A 250 8.99 1.25 -13.32
C HIS A 250 9.47 1.44 -14.76
N SER A 251 9.62 2.68 -15.18
CA SER A 251 10.37 3.02 -16.40
C SER A 251 11.88 2.89 -16.19
N SER A 252 12.32 2.50 -14.99
CA SER A 252 13.70 2.12 -14.70
C SER A 252 14.01 0.75 -15.32
N SER A 253 15.27 0.53 -15.63
CA SER A 253 15.73 -0.78 -16.04
C SER A 253 15.56 -1.80 -14.90
N PHE A 254 15.51 -3.07 -15.23
CA PHE A 254 15.51 -4.14 -14.23
C PHE A 254 16.69 -4.00 -13.25
N GLU A 255 17.89 -3.65 -13.75
CA GLU A 255 19.08 -3.45 -12.93
C GLU A 255 18.98 -2.23 -12.00
N ASP A 256 18.34 -1.14 -12.43
CA ASP A 256 18.05 -0.02 -11.53
C ASP A 256 17.15 -0.45 -10.36
N THR A 257 16.11 -1.22 -10.68
CA THR A 257 15.18 -1.76 -9.67
C THR A 257 15.90 -2.68 -8.69
N MET A 258 16.74 -3.60 -9.20
CA MET A 258 17.55 -4.49 -8.36
C MET A 258 18.57 -3.74 -7.51
N THR A 259 19.17 -2.66 -8.04
CA THR A 259 20.06 -1.79 -7.27
C THR A 259 19.30 -1.11 -6.12
N GLN A 260 18.08 -0.59 -6.37
CA GLN A 260 17.25 0.03 -5.33
C GLN A 260 16.84 -0.98 -4.26
N ILE A 261 16.46 -2.21 -4.64
CA ILE A 261 16.16 -3.31 -3.69
C ILE A 261 17.40 -3.61 -2.83
N GLY A 262 18.59 -3.71 -3.43
CA GLY A 262 19.83 -3.95 -2.68
C GLY A 262 20.10 -2.88 -1.62
N LEU A 263 19.93 -1.61 -1.98
CA LEU A 263 20.07 -0.50 -1.05
C LEU A 263 19.05 -0.54 0.09
N LEU A 264 17.80 -0.97 -0.18
CA LEU A 264 16.79 -1.19 0.87
C LEU A 264 17.16 -2.33 1.81
N VAL A 265 17.71 -3.44 1.27
CA VAL A 265 18.22 -4.57 2.07
C VAL A 265 19.37 -4.11 2.96
N ASP A 266 20.34 -3.37 2.40
CA ASP A 266 21.49 -2.83 3.14
C ASP A 266 21.06 -1.83 4.24
N ALA A 267 19.95 -1.10 4.00
CA ALA A 267 19.35 -0.20 4.99
C ALA A 267 18.55 -0.93 6.08
N GLY A 268 18.45 -2.26 6.05
CA GLY A 268 17.82 -3.08 7.07
C GLY A 268 16.29 -3.07 7.00
N ILE A 269 15.71 -3.11 5.79
CA ILE A 269 14.26 -3.30 5.61
C ILE A 269 13.86 -4.71 6.07
N ASP A 270 12.73 -4.86 6.76
CA ASP A 270 12.28 -6.14 7.29
C ASP A 270 11.53 -7.00 6.27
N PHE A 271 10.79 -6.37 5.36
CA PHE A 271 10.16 -7.05 4.24
C PHE A 271 9.89 -6.10 3.07
N ILE A 272 9.77 -6.65 1.89
CA ILE A 272 9.30 -5.92 0.69
C ILE A 272 7.99 -6.56 0.22
N GLU A 273 6.93 -5.74 0.11
CA GLU A 273 5.69 -6.13 -0.57
C GLU A 273 5.81 -5.81 -2.07
N ILE A 274 5.84 -6.84 -2.90
CA ILE A 274 5.83 -6.69 -4.36
C ILE A 274 4.41 -6.40 -4.82
N SER A 275 4.23 -5.27 -5.48
CA SER A 275 2.98 -4.81 -6.05
C SER A 275 3.22 -4.16 -7.42
N GLY A 276 2.19 -3.65 -8.08
CA GLY A 276 2.38 -2.99 -9.37
C GLY A 276 1.17 -2.19 -9.83
N GLY A 277 1.43 -1.24 -10.72
CA GLY A 277 0.47 -0.28 -11.26
C GLY A 277 0.62 1.11 -10.68
N SER A 278 0.03 2.08 -11.38
CA SER A 278 -0.11 3.47 -10.94
C SER A 278 -1.40 4.06 -11.49
N TYR A 279 -1.75 5.30 -11.14
CA TYR A 279 -2.89 6.00 -11.76
C TYR A 279 -2.66 6.29 -13.26
N GLU A 280 -1.40 6.38 -13.70
CA GLU A 280 -1.02 6.57 -15.10
C GLU A 280 -1.05 5.25 -15.89
N ASP A 281 -0.73 4.12 -15.23
CA ASP A 281 -0.83 2.75 -15.77
C ASP A 281 -1.58 1.85 -14.78
N PRO A 282 -2.94 1.87 -14.81
CA PRO A 282 -3.75 1.22 -13.81
C PRO A 282 -3.87 -0.30 -14.01
N LYS A 283 -2.77 -1.01 -14.31
CA LYS A 283 -2.75 -2.46 -14.53
C LYS A 283 -3.26 -3.25 -13.31
N MET A 284 -3.04 -2.72 -12.10
CA MET A 284 -3.57 -3.30 -10.86
C MET A 284 -5.11 -3.34 -10.83
N PHE A 285 -5.76 -2.49 -11.65
CA PHE A 285 -7.21 -2.34 -11.70
C PHE A 285 -7.82 -2.91 -13.00
N ASN A 286 -7.00 -3.28 -14.00
CA ASN A 286 -7.50 -3.69 -15.31
C ASN A 286 -8.12 -5.09 -15.31
N SER A 287 -9.41 -5.12 -15.01
CA SER A 287 -10.28 -6.29 -15.20
C SER A 287 -11.15 -6.20 -16.49
N GLY A 288 -10.76 -5.36 -17.45
CA GLY A 288 -11.58 -4.83 -18.55
C GLY A 288 -11.76 -5.65 -19.82
N LEU A 289 -11.21 -6.86 -19.97
CA LEU A 289 -11.27 -7.64 -21.22
C LEU A 289 -12.14 -8.90 -21.13
N GLN A 290 -12.47 -9.51 -22.28
CA GLN A 290 -13.30 -10.72 -22.35
C GLN A 290 -12.69 -11.89 -21.57
N GLN A 291 -13.51 -12.83 -21.09
CA GLN A 291 -13.15 -13.83 -20.09
C GLN A 291 -11.94 -14.72 -20.48
N ALA A 292 -11.77 -15.03 -21.77
CA ALA A 292 -10.62 -15.81 -22.27
C ALA A 292 -9.32 -15.01 -22.33
N GLU A 293 -9.37 -13.71 -22.70
CA GLU A 293 -8.20 -12.81 -22.69
C GLU A 293 -7.80 -12.41 -21.28
N LYS A 294 -8.75 -12.46 -20.31
CA LYS A 294 -8.48 -12.21 -18.90
C LYS A 294 -7.73 -13.33 -18.22
N SER A 295 -8.10 -14.59 -18.48
CA SER A 295 -7.38 -15.72 -17.91
C SER A 295 -5.91 -15.72 -18.38
N ALA A 296 -5.67 -15.43 -19.66
CA ALA A 296 -4.33 -15.32 -20.22
C ALA A 296 -3.53 -14.12 -19.65
N ARG A 297 -4.15 -12.94 -19.47
CA ARG A 297 -3.47 -11.77 -18.90
C ARG A 297 -3.28 -11.84 -17.38
N THR A 298 -4.22 -12.43 -16.66
CA THR A 298 -4.06 -12.68 -15.23
C THR A 298 -2.95 -13.69 -15.01
N ALA A 299 -2.95 -14.79 -15.76
CA ALA A 299 -1.88 -15.77 -15.73
C ALA A 299 -0.53 -15.17 -16.14
N ALA A 300 -0.47 -14.34 -17.19
CA ALA A 300 0.75 -13.65 -17.60
C ALA A 300 1.27 -12.68 -16.52
N ARG A 301 0.38 -11.98 -15.83
CA ARG A 301 0.76 -11.09 -14.73
C ARG A 301 1.24 -11.87 -13.48
N GLU A 302 0.55 -12.93 -13.13
CA GLU A 302 0.97 -13.83 -12.05
C GLU A 302 2.34 -14.45 -12.38
N ALA A 303 2.53 -14.92 -13.61
CA ALA A 303 3.82 -15.42 -14.08
C ALA A 303 4.92 -14.35 -14.00
N PHE A 304 4.62 -13.11 -14.42
CA PHE A 304 5.56 -12.00 -14.33
C PHE A 304 5.95 -11.67 -12.89
N PHE A 305 4.99 -11.62 -11.95
CA PHE A 305 5.31 -11.40 -10.53
C PHE A 305 6.14 -12.55 -9.94
N LEU A 306 5.86 -13.78 -10.33
CA LEU A 306 6.64 -14.94 -9.92
C LEU A 306 8.08 -14.88 -10.47
N GLU A 307 8.26 -14.52 -11.75
CA GLU A 307 9.59 -14.35 -12.37
C GLU A 307 10.37 -13.21 -11.71
N PHE A 308 9.74 -12.06 -11.47
CA PHE A 308 10.38 -10.93 -10.80
C PHE A 308 10.78 -11.32 -9.37
N SER A 309 9.86 -11.92 -8.60
CA SER A 309 10.15 -12.38 -7.24
C SER A 309 11.25 -13.43 -7.19
N ALA A 310 11.27 -14.35 -8.15
CA ALA A 310 12.34 -15.35 -8.26
C ALA A 310 13.72 -14.69 -8.49
N ALA A 311 13.79 -13.69 -9.37
CA ALA A 311 15.02 -12.95 -9.61
C ALA A 311 15.47 -12.13 -8.38
N VAL A 312 14.52 -11.54 -7.63
CA VAL A 312 14.82 -10.89 -6.35
C VAL A 312 15.33 -11.90 -5.34
N ARG A 313 14.69 -13.06 -5.24
CA ARG A 313 15.08 -14.14 -4.33
C ARG A 313 16.47 -14.70 -4.62
N GLU A 314 16.81 -14.87 -5.90
CA GLU A 314 18.14 -15.33 -6.32
C GLU A 314 19.25 -14.36 -5.84
N ARG A 315 19.00 -13.04 -5.97
CA ARG A 315 19.98 -12.00 -5.61
C ARG A 315 20.00 -11.67 -4.13
N TYR A 316 18.86 -11.79 -3.45
CA TYR A 316 18.65 -11.46 -2.02
C TYR A 316 17.92 -12.60 -1.29
N PRO A 317 18.58 -13.74 -1.04
CA PRO A 317 17.94 -14.98 -0.58
C PRO A 317 17.32 -14.88 0.82
N THR A 318 17.77 -13.96 1.66
CA THR A 318 17.28 -13.77 3.04
C THR A 318 16.20 -12.68 3.16
N LEU A 319 15.92 -11.95 2.10
CA LEU A 319 14.90 -10.91 2.09
C LEU A 319 13.51 -11.55 2.22
N ILE A 320 12.72 -11.09 3.18
CA ILE A 320 11.32 -11.49 3.30
C ILE A 320 10.51 -10.80 2.20
N LEU A 321 9.86 -11.58 1.35
CA LEU A 321 9.01 -11.11 0.27
C LEU A 321 7.54 -11.37 0.58
N MET A 322 6.72 -10.33 0.51
CA MET A 322 5.28 -10.45 0.47
C MET A 322 4.81 -10.21 -0.98
N LEU A 323 4.03 -11.13 -1.51
CA LEU A 323 3.48 -11.00 -2.85
C LEU A 323 1.99 -10.68 -2.76
N THR A 324 1.59 -9.52 -3.31
CA THR A 324 0.20 -9.07 -3.30
C THR A 324 -0.35 -8.95 -4.71
N GLY A 325 -1.40 -9.70 -5.00
CA GLY A 325 -2.12 -9.57 -6.27
C GLY A 325 -2.82 -10.85 -6.70
N GLY A 326 -4.15 -10.81 -6.80
CA GLY A 326 -4.95 -11.87 -7.41
C GLY A 326 -5.28 -13.07 -6.52
N PHE A 327 -4.63 -13.28 -5.40
CA PHE A 327 -4.87 -14.41 -4.50
C PHE A 327 -6.31 -14.46 -3.98
N ARG A 328 -6.98 -15.59 -4.24
CA ARG A 328 -8.39 -15.80 -3.89
C ARG A 328 -8.69 -17.22 -3.41
N SER A 329 -7.70 -18.12 -3.46
CA SER A 329 -7.81 -19.53 -3.11
C SER A 329 -6.59 -20.01 -2.35
N ARG A 330 -6.74 -21.11 -1.62
CA ARG A 330 -5.64 -21.83 -0.98
C ARG A 330 -4.64 -22.31 -2.03
N ALA A 331 -5.11 -22.97 -3.10
CA ALA A 331 -4.25 -23.46 -4.18
C ALA A 331 -3.34 -22.38 -4.76
N GLY A 332 -3.88 -21.19 -5.03
CA GLY A 332 -3.09 -20.07 -5.56
C GLY A 332 -2.04 -19.57 -4.59
N ALA A 333 -2.37 -19.50 -3.29
CA ALA A 333 -1.45 -19.08 -2.24
C ALA A 333 -0.33 -20.13 -2.01
N ASP A 334 -0.69 -21.41 -1.90
CA ASP A 334 0.27 -22.53 -1.76
C ASP A 334 1.18 -22.65 -2.97
N TYR A 335 0.66 -22.43 -4.17
CA TYR A 335 1.47 -22.41 -5.38
C TYR A 335 2.58 -21.37 -5.32
N ALA A 336 2.25 -20.12 -4.93
CA ALA A 336 3.25 -19.06 -4.82
C ALA A 336 4.35 -19.39 -3.77
N LEU A 337 3.96 -19.97 -2.64
CA LEU A 337 4.91 -20.43 -1.62
C LEU A 337 5.77 -21.60 -2.12
N SER A 338 5.17 -22.56 -2.84
CA SER A 338 5.88 -23.74 -3.36
C SER A 338 6.93 -23.37 -4.41
N GLN A 339 6.73 -22.29 -5.17
CA GLN A 339 7.69 -21.72 -6.11
C GLN A 339 8.79 -20.91 -5.42
N ASN A 340 8.80 -20.80 -4.09
CA ASN A 340 9.68 -19.92 -3.32
C ASN A 340 9.64 -18.45 -3.78
N ALA A 341 8.52 -18.04 -4.36
CA ALA A 341 8.33 -16.69 -4.90
C ALA A 341 8.06 -15.65 -3.80
N CYS A 342 7.52 -16.09 -2.67
CA CYS A 342 7.27 -15.22 -1.52
C CYS A 342 7.34 -16.00 -0.20
N ASP A 343 7.43 -15.26 0.90
CA ASP A 343 7.31 -15.76 2.27
C ASP A 343 5.93 -15.48 2.84
N LEU A 344 5.29 -14.44 2.34
CA LEU A 344 3.98 -13.95 2.76
C LEU A 344 3.08 -13.70 1.55
N VAL A 345 1.81 -14.04 1.70
CA VAL A 345 0.76 -13.83 0.68
C VAL A 345 -0.14 -12.68 1.12
N GLY A 346 -0.11 -11.59 0.36
CA GLY A 346 -0.93 -10.40 0.58
C GLY A 346 -2.31 -10.52 -0.08
N ILE A 347 -3.36 -10.39 0.71
CA ILE A 347 -4.75 -10.53 0.26
C ILE A 347 -5.48 -9.20 0.43
N GLY A 348 -5.90 -8.60 -0.68
CA GLY A 348 -6.65 -7.32 -0.68
C GLY A 348 -8.16 -7.54 -0.79
N ARG A 349 -8.70 -7.55 -2.01
CA ARG A 349 -10.15 -7.58 -2.29
C ARG A 349 -10.95 -8.67 -1.55
N PRO A 350 -10.47 -9.91 -1.41
CA PRO A 350 -11.16 -10.90 -0.58
C PRO A 350 -11.34 -10.45 0.88
N ALA A 351 -10.34 -9.79 1.49
CA ALA A 351 -10.43 -9.27 2.85
C ALA A 351 -11.47 -8.15 3.02
N ALA A 352 -11.81 -7.43 1.96
CA ALA A 352 -12.89 -6.43 1.96
C ALA A 352 -14.29 -7.05 1.85
N ILE A 353 -14.38 -8.31 1.44
CA ILE A 353 -15.65 -9.07 1.35
C ILE A 353 -15.83 -9.95 2.57
N ASP A 354 -14.79 -10.67 2.96
CA ASP A 354 -14.79 -11.54 4.14
C ASP A 354 -13.58 -11.23 5.02
N PRO A 355 -13.77 -10.55 6.16
CA PRO A 355 -12.68 -10.28 7.09
C PRO A 355 -12.10 -11.56 7.73
N HIS A 356 -12.82 -12.68 7.68
CA HIS A 356 -12.40 -13.97 8.22
C HIS A 356 -11.88 -14.95 7.16
N PHE A 357 -11.61 -14.48 5.97
CA PHE A 357 -11.14 -15.30 4.85
C PHE A 357 -9.91 -16.19 5.15
N PRO A 358 -8.94 -15.81 6.00
CA PRO A 358 -7.86 -16.71 6.40
C PRO A 358 -8.33 -18.00 7.05
N LYS A 359 -9.40 -17.98 7.85
CA LYS A 359 -9.93 -19.19 8.50
C LYS A 359 -10.32 -20.26 7.49
N LEU A 360 -10.86 -19.83 6.33
CA LEU A 360 -11.19 -20.72 5.23
C LEU A 360 -9.93 -21.30 4.55
N LEU A 361 -8.89 -20.48 4.39
CA LEU A 361 -7.65 -20.88 3.71
C LEU A 361 -6.75 -21.76 4.59
N LEU A 362 -6.76 -21.55 5.92
CA LEU A 362 -5.90 -22.25 6.88
C LEU A 362 -6.53 -23.54 7.41
N ASP A 363 -7.86 -23.74 7.26
CA ASP A 363 -8.56 -24.93 7.72
C ASP A 363 -8.39 -26.08 6.72
N GLU A 364 -7.45 -26.98 6.99
CA GLU A 364 -7.14 -28.14 6.16
C GLU A 364 -8.31 -29.13 6.03
N SER A 365 -9.34 -29.04 6.87
CA SER A 365 -10.56 -29.87 6.75
C SER A 365 -11.50 -29.40 5.64
N VAL A 366 -11.33 -28.15 5.17
CA VAL A 366 -12.07 -27.58 4.03
C VAL A 366 -11.47 -28.09 2.73
N GLN A 367 -12.32 -28.60 1.84
CA GLN A 367 -11.87 -29.06 0.52
C GLN A 367 -11.24 -27.91 -0.27
N GLU A 368 -10.24 -28.25 -1.11
CA GLU A 368 -9.49 -27.30 -1.91
C GLU A 368 -10.41 -26.46 -2.83
N SER A 369 -11.40 -27.11 -3.44
CA SER A 369 -12.40 -26.46 -4.29
C SER A 369 -13.35 -25.51 -3.56
N GLU A 370 -13.43 -25.60 -2.23
CA GLU A 370 -14.25 -24.75 -1.38
C GLU A 370 -13.44 -23.65 -0.70
N ALA A 371 -12.11 -23.82 -0.62
CA ALA A 371 -11.18 -22.85 -0.05
C ALA A 371 -10.84 -21.72 -1.03
N GLU A 372 -11.89 -21.13 -1.63
CA GLU A 372 -11.81 -20.08 -2.63
C GLU A 372 -12.93 -19.03 -2.48
N LEU A 373 -12.63 -17.77 -2.82
CA LEU A 373 -13.61 -16.69 -2.91
C LEU A 373 -13.76 -16.23 -4.36
N HIS A 374 -14.90 -16.54 -4.98
CA HIS A 374 -15.20 -16.07 -6.32
C HIS A 374 -15.63 -14.60 -6.29
N LEU A 375 -14.85 -13.75 -6.97
CA LEU A 375 -15.13 -12.33 -7.13
C LEU A 375 -15.36 -12.01 -8.59
N ASN A 376 -16.59 -11.72 -8.96
CA ASN A 376 -16.94 -11.27 -10.28
C ASN A 376 -16.52 -9.82 -10.52
N ARG A 377 -16.59 -9.39 -11.74
CA ARG A 377 -16.23 -8.05 -12.15
C ARG A 377 -17.27 -7.03 -11.70
N ILE A 378 -16.80 -5.88 -11.24
CA ILE A 378 -17.66 -4.74 -10.98
C ILE A 378 -18.09 -4.14 -12.32
N PRO A 379 -19.39 -4.09 -12.63
CA PRO A 379 -19.85 -3.45 -13.85
C PRO A 379 -19.59 -1.95 -13.80
N VAL A 380 -18.86 -1.45 -14.78
CA VAL A 380 -18.67 0.01 -14.94
C VAL A 380 -19.99 0.61 -15.44
N PRO A 381 -20.55 1.63 -14.77
CA PRO A 381 -21.77 2.30 -15.23
C PRO A 381 -21.65 2.74 -16.68
N PHE A 382 -22.75 2.61 -17.47
CA PHE A 382 -22.70 2.85 -18.90
C PHE A 382 -22.23 4.27 -19.26
N TRP A 383 -22.60 5.28 -18.46
CA TRP A 383 -22.19 6.67 -18.63
C TRP A 383 -20.68 6.87 -18.40
N ALA A 384 -20.05 6.07 -17.52
CA ALA A 384 -18.63 6.13 -17.25
C ALA A 384 -17.76 5.63 -18.42
N LYS A 385 -18.35 4.82 -19.34
CA LYS A 385 -17.69 4.40 -20.58
C LYS A 385 -17.45 5.53 -21.58
N TRP A 386 -18.17 6.64 -21.42
CA TRP A 386 -18.05 7.82 -22.28
C TRP A 386 -16.96 8.81 -21.79
N ILE A 387 -16.46 8.60 -20.58
CA ILE A 387 -15.39 9.43 -20.03
C ILE A 387 -14.05 8.75 -20.40
N PRO A 388 -13.22 9.40 -21.23
CA PRO A 388 -12.00 8.80 -21.77
C PRO A 388 -10.86 8.80 -20.75
N LEU A 389 -11.10 8.30 -19.53
CA LEU A 389 -10.10 8.17 -18.48
C LEU A 389 -9.94 6.68 -18.13
N ALA A 390 -8.78 6.10 -18.38
CA ALA A 390 -8.44 4.73 -17.99
C ALA A 390 -8.62 4.48 -16.49
N ALA A 391 -8.44 5.52 -15.68
CA ALA A 391 -8.61 5.50 -14.22
C ALA A 391 -10.07 5.29 -13.76
N ILE A 392 -11.10 5.47 -14.61
CA ILE A 392 -12.50 5.36 -14.17
C ILE A 392 -12.89 3.91 -13.84
N GLY A 393 -12.46 2.94 -14.65
CA GLY A 393 -12.69 1.53 -14.33
C GLY A 393 -11.98 1.09 -13.05
N ALA A 394 -10.77 1.59 -12.86
CA ALA A 394 -9.96 1.40 -11.66
C ALA A 394 -10.61 2.04 -10.42
N GLY A 395 -11.09 3.27 -10.56
CA GLY A 395 -11.82 3.98 -9.51
C GLY A 395 -13.13 3.30 -9.12
N ALA A 396 -13.85 2.69 -10.05
CA ALA A 396 -15.09 1.94 -9.77
C ALA A 396 -14.83 0.71 -8.89
N GLU A 397 -13.81 -0.10 -9.20
CA GLU A 397 -13.43 -1.24 -8.35
C GLU A 397 -12.96 -0.77 -6.97
N SER A 398 -12.09 0.23 -6.91
CA SER A 398 -11.61 0.79 -5.64
C SER A 398 -12.79 1.29 -4.79
N THR A 399 -13.69 2.07 -5.36
CA THR A 399 -14.89 2.59 -4.67
C THR A 399 -15.80 1.46 -4.17
N TYR A 400 -15.98 0.41 -4.98
CA TYR A 400 -16.80 -0.73 -4.57
C TYR A 400 -16.24 -1.41 -3.33
N TYR A 401 -14.95 -1.78 -3.34
CA TYR A 401 -14.33 -2.48 -2.21
C TYR A 401 -14.18 -1.58 -0.98
N THR A 402 -13.90 -0.29 -1.15
CA THR A 402 -13.99 0.69 -0.05
C THR A 402 -15.39 0.72 0.55
N GLY A 403 -16.44 0.68 -0.29
CA GLY A 403 -17.82 0.57 0.17
C GLY A 403 -18.10 -0.71 0.96
N GLN A 404 -17.50 -1.86 0.58
CA GLN A 404 -17.64 -3.10 1.35
C GLN A 404 -16.92 -3.00 2.70
N ILE A 405 -15.72 -2.42 2.77
CA ILE A 405 -15.03 -2.14 4.03
C ILE A 405 -15.89 -1.26 4.95
N GLN A 406 -16.53 -0.23 4.40
CA GLN A 406 -17.45 0.64 5.17
C GLN A 406 -18.73 -0.08 5.63
N ARG A 407 -19.16 -1.13 4.92
CA ARG A 407 -20.25 -2.01 5.39
C ARG A 407 -19.79 -2.87 6.57
N ILE A 408 -18.59 -3.45 6.53
CA ILE A 408 -17.99 -4.17 7.65
C ILE A 408 -17.89 -3.24 8.87
N ALA A 409 -17.41 -2.00 8.70
CA ALA A 409 -17.32 -1.01 9.76
C ALA A 409 -18.66 -0.72 10.47
N LYS A 410 -19.77 -0.87 9.74
CA LYS A 410 -21.15 -0.67 10.25
C LYS A 410 -21.81 -1.96 10.74
N GLY A 411 -21.10 -3.07 10.76
CA GLY A 411 -21.66 -4.39 11.10
C GLY A 411 -22.68 -4.92 10.07
N LEU A 412 -22.63 -4.42 8.82
CA LEU A 412 -23.52 -4.82 7.75
C LEU A 412 -22.88 -5.95 6.94
N LYS A 413 -23.70 -6.87 6.45
CA LYS A 413 -23.26 -7.93 5.54
C LYS A 413 -22.66 -7.32 4.27
N THR A 414 -21.50 -7.78 3.86
CA THR A 414 -20.86 -7.41 2.59
C THR A 414 -21.64 -7.98 1.40
N ILE A 415 -21.43 -7.41 0.24
CA ILE A 415 -22.07 -7.84 -1.02
C ILE A 415 -20.94 -8.37 -1.90
N VAL A 416 -21.04 -9.65 -2.29
CA VAL A 416 -20.13 -10.22 -3.28
C VAL A 416 -20.54 -9.68 -4.65
N PRO A 417 -19.58 -9.25 -5.50
CA PRO A 417 -19.94 -8.83 -6.87
C PRO A 417 -20.52 -10.03 -7.65
N LEU A 418 -21.72 -9.85 -8.17
CA LEU A 418 -22.46 -10.86 -8.94
C LEU A 418 -21.94 -10.99 -10.38
#